data_060fb32a015de8486f2e16eab5adcef0
#
_entry.id   060fb32a015de8486f2e16eab5adcef0
#
_cell.length_a   1.000
_cell.length_b   1.000
_cell.length_c   1.000
_cell.angle_alpha   90.00
_cell.angle_beta   90.00
_cell.angle_gamma   90.00
#
_symmetry.space_group_name_H-M   'P 1'
#
loop_
_entity.id
_entity.type
_entity.pdbx_description
1 polymer ?
#
loop_
_entity_poly.entity_id
_entity_poly.type
_entity_poly.pdbx_seq_one_letter_code
_entity_poly.pdbx_strand_id
1 'polypeptide(L)'
;MGTAIDPANVQAIEKNVTTADQITQKFGAPMNKAMTDGGEIWTYMYMDTQGTTGLTSTQVSGKQQKLDVMIKDGVVVNYTYNEGPIAMQGTGSW
;
A
#
# COMPACT_ATOMS: atom_id res chain seq x y z
N MET A 1 -1.02 -13.35 2.45
CA MET A 1 -2.38 -12.82 2.57
C MET A 1 -2.33 -11.40 3.09
N GLY A 2 -2.80 -10.46 2.31
CA GLY A 2 -2.75 -9.06 2.68
C GLY A 2 -4.04 -8.58 3.30
N THR A 3 -3.94 -7.56 4.09
CA THR A 3 -5.09 -6.86 4.64
C THR A 3 -5.27 -5.57 3.85
N ALA A 4 -6.49 -5.27 3.48
CA ALA A 4 -6.77 -4.04 2.76
C ALA A 4 -6.30 -2.84 3.56
N ILE A 5 -5.75 -1.86 2.86
CA ILE A 5 -5.31 -0.62 3.48
C ILE A 5 -6.52 0.30 3.58
N ASP A 6 -6.87 0.68 4.80
CA ASP A 6 -8.01 1.56 5.04
C ASP A 6 -7.57 3.01 4.79
N PRO A 7 -8.15 3.70 3.80
CA PRO A 7 -7.76 5.09 3.54
C PRO A 7 -7.96 6.00 4.75
N ALA A 8 -8.94 5.70 5.60
CA ALA A 8 -9.14 6.50 6.81
C ALA A 8 -7.95 6.38 7.73
N ASN A 9 -7.35 5.19 7.83
CA ASN A 9 -6.15 4.99 8.64
C ASN A 9 -4.96 5.73 8.02
N VAL A 10 -4.88 5.79 6.70
CA VAL A 10 -3.82 6.55 6.04
C VAL A 10 -3.95 8.05 6.36
N GLN A 11 -5.17 8.56 6.30
CA GLN A 11 -5.41 9.97 6.59
C GLN A 11 -5.15 10.30 8.05
N ALA A 12 -5.20 9.31 8.93
CA ALA A 12 -4.93 9.51 10.34
C ALA A 12 -3.43 9.58 10.66
N ILE A 13 -2.56 9.28 9.68
CA ILE A 13 -1.12 9.35 9.89
C ILE A 13 -0.72 10.82 10.01
N GLU A 14 -0.03 11.13 11.10
CA GLU A 14 0.46 12.48 11.33
C GLU A 14 1.98 12.45 11.32
N LYS A 15 2.57 13.21 10.43
CA LYS A 15 4.04 13.28 10.33
C LYS A 15 4.60 13.82 11.64
N ASN A 16 5.66 13.17 12.11
CA ASN A 16 6.36 13.52 13.33
C ASN A 16 5.54 13.29 14.62
N VAL A 17 4.42 12.60 14.52
CA VAL A 17 3.55 12.30 15.66
C VAL A 17 3.25 10.80 15.72
N THR A 18 2.76 10.25 14.62
CA THR A 18 2.41 8.83 14.58
C THR A 18 3.65 7.97 14.76
N THR A 19 3.57 6.97 15.64
CA THR A 19 4.71 6.11 15.92
C THR A 19 4.67 4.84 15.08
N ALA A 20 5.83 4.17 15.00
CA ALA A 20 5.92 2.89 14.32
C ALA A 20 4.96 1.87 14.93
N ASP A 21 4.80 1.87 16.25
CA ASP A 21 3.87 0.95 16.91
C ASP A 21 2.44 1.21 16.46
N GLN A 22 2.06 2.46 16.31
CA GLN A 22 0.72 2.80 15.85
C GLN A 22 0.51 2.34 14.41
N ILE A 23 1.52 2.45 13.56
CA ILE A 23 1.45 1.94 12.20
C ILE A 23 1.22 0.43 12.22
N THR A 24 1.97 -0.28 13.06
CA THR A 24 1.82 -1.73 13.16
C THR A 24 0.42 -2.11 13.67
N GLN A 25 -0.14 -1.35 14.59
CA GLN A 25 -1.47 -1.62 15.10
C GLN A 25 -2.55 -1.40 14.05
N LYS A 26 -2.37 -0.40 13.19
CA LYS A 26 -3.38 -0.06 12.19
C LYS A 26 -3.24 -0.86 10.91
N PHE A 27 -2.02 -1.13 10.48
CA PHE A 27 -1.78 -1.76 9.19
C PHE A 27 -1.17 -3.15 9.29
N GLY A 28 -0.75 -3.55 10.46
CA GLY A 28 -0.11 -4.85 10.65
C GLY A 28 1.36 -4.82 10.25
N ALA A 29 1.91 -5.99 9.95
CA ALA A 29 3.29 -6.10 9.55
C ALA A 29 3.46 -5.61 8.11
N PRO A 30 4.51 -4.85 7.82
CA PRO A 30 4.74 -4.40 6.45
C PRO A 30 5.19 -5.55 5.56
N MET A 31 4.91 -5.43 4.29
CA MET A 31 5.37 -6.39 3.30
C MET A 31 6.89 -6.34 3.18
N ASN A 32 7.46 -5.18 3.30
CA ASN A 32 8.89 -4.99 3.17
C ASN A 32 9.37 -3.87 4.07
N LYS A 33 10.57 -4.00 4.57
CA LYS A 33 11.25 -2.96 5.34
C LYS A 33 12.60 -2.71 4.71
N ALA A 34 12.86 -1.48 4.32
CA ALA A 34 14.14 -1.09 3.76
C ALA A 34 14.82 -0.09 4.69
N MET A 35 16.10 -0.30 4.92
CA MET A 35 16.89 0.63 5.72
C MET A 35 17.45 1.71 4.83
N THR A 36 17.37 2.93 5.27
CA THR A 36 17.95 4.07 4.58
C THR A 36 18.78 4.88 5.56
N ASP A 37 19.51 5.85 5.02
CA ASP A 37 20.33 6.72 5.87
C ASP A 37 19.48 7.54 6.84
N GLY A 38 18.22 7.81 6.47
CA GLY A 38 17.34 8.61 7.30
C GLY A 38 16.41 7.80 8.17
N GLY A 39 16.46 6.45 8.11
CA GLY A 39 15.56 5.62 8.89
C GLY A 39 15.18 4.38 8.15
N GLU A 40 13.92 3.99 8.28
CA GLU A 40 13.38 2.80 7.63
C GLU A 40 12.20 3.19 6.74
N ILE A 41 12.06 2.48 5.63
CA ILE A 41 10.87 2.61 4.80
C ILE A 41 10.10 1.31 4.91
N TRP A 42 8.88 1.39 5.40
CA TRP A 42 7.98 0.24 5.50
C TRP A 42 7.01 0.31 4.34
N THR A 43 6.93 -0.75 3.58
CA THR A 43 6.04 -0.82 2.41
C THR A 43 4.88 -1.76 2.70
N TYR A 44 3.68 -1.24 2.51
CA TYR A 44 2.45 -2.00 2.57
C TYR A 44 1.84 -2.01 1.18
N MET A 45 1.40 -3.18 0.75
CA MET A 45 0.78 -3.31 -0.56
C MET A 45 -0.40 -4.25 -0.47
N TYR A 46 -1.48 -3.88 -1.10
CA TYR A 46 -2.67 -4.70 -1.16
C TYR A 46 -3.22 -4.69 -2.57
N MET A 47 -3.60 -5.84 -3.05
CA MET A 47 -4.21 -5.98 -4.37
C MET A 47 -5.49 -6.77 -4.23
N ASP A 48 -6.58 -6.18 -4.70
CA ASP A 48 -7.88 -6.84 -4.74
C ASP A 48 -8.19 -7.07 -6.20
N THR A 49 -8.09 -8.31 -6.64
CA THR A 49 -8.33 -8.66 -8.02
C THR A 49 -9.59 -9.49 -8.12
N GLN A 50 -10.46 -9.09 -9.04
CA GLN A 50 -11.63 -9.88 -9.39
C GLN A 50 -11.51 -10.24 -10.86
N GLY A 51 -11.47 -11.53 -11.12
CA GLY A 51 -11.41 -12.02 -12.48
C GLY A 51 -12.76 -12.60 -12.88
N THR A 52 -13.26 -12.17 -14.03
CA THR A 52 -14.45 -12.75 -14.61
C THR A 52 -14.06 -13.34 -15.94
N THR A 53 -14.31 -14.62 -16.11
CA THR A 53 -14.01 -15.31 -17.35
C THR A 53 -15.32 -15.60 -18.06
N GLY A 54 -15.50 -14.99 -19.22
CA GLY A 54 -16.64 -15.26 -20.06
C GLY A 54 -16.25 -16.16 -21.22
N LEU A 55 -17.23 -16.49 -22.03
CA LEU A 55 -16.98 -17.35 -23.19
C LEU A 55 -16.11 -16.66 -24.23
N THR A 56 -16.19 -15.36 -24.31
CA THR A 56 -15.53 -14.62 -25.36
C THR A 56 -14.48 -13.62 -24.86
N SER A 57 -14.41 -13.44 -23.54
CA SER A 57 -13.48 -12.46 -23.00
C SER A 57 -13.16 -12.79 -21.56
N THR A 58 -11.99 -12.35 -21.16
CA THR A 58 -11.56 -12.39 -19.77
C THR A 58 -11.33 -10.96 -19.35
N GLN A 59 -12.01 -10.55 -18.31
CA GLN A 59 -11.83 -9.24 -17.74
C GLN A 59 -11.28 -9.38 -16.34
N VAL A 60 -10.21 -8.67 -16.07
CA VAL A 60 -9.65 -8.58 -14.74
C VAL A 60 -9.87 -7.17 -14.26
N SER A 61 -10.59 -7.06 -13.17
CA SER A 61 -10.81 -5.77 -12.54
C SER A 61 -10.38 -5.86 -11.08
N GLY A 62 -10.14 -4.71 -10.49
CA GLY A 62 -9.74 -4.65 -9.11
C GLY A 62 -9.04 -3.35 -8.82
N LYS A 63 -8.50 -3.24 -7.64
CA LYS A 63 -7.72 -2.08 -7.30
C LYS A 63 -6.51 -2.49 -6.49
N GLN A 64 -5.49 -1.66 -6.56
CA GLN A 64 -4.28 -1.85 -5.79
C GLN A 64 -4.07 -0.65 -4.88
N GLN A 65 -3.48 -0.92 -3.77
CA GLN A 65 -3.14 0.09 -2.79
C GLN A 65 -1.68 -0.09 -2.41
N LYS A 66 -0.97 1.01 -2.29
CA LYS A 66 0.42 0.98 -1.87
C LYS A 66 0.66 2.11 -0.90
N LEU A 67 1.20 1.77 0.25
CA LEU A 67 1.56 2.73 1.28
C LEU A 67 3.02 2.54 1.62
N ASP A 68 3.80 3.59 1.49
CA ASP A 68 5.18 3.64 1.95
C ASP A 68 5.25 4.58 3.13
N VAL A 69 5.79 4.09 4.23
CA VAL A 69 5.92 4.88 5.46
C VAL A 69 7.38 5.00 5.81
N MET A 70 7.88 6.21 5.88
CA MET A 70 9.25 6.45 6.31
C MET A 70 9.26 6.71 7.82
N ILE A 71 10.03 5.90 8.53
CA ILE A 71 10.09 5.94 9.98
C ILE A 71 11.52 6.26 10.40
N LYS A 72 11.66 7.22 11.29
CA LYS A 72 12.92 7.61 11.86
C LYS A 72 12.76 7.75 13.36
N ASP A 73 13.65 7.11 14.12
CA ASP A 73 13.59 7.14 15.59
C ASP A 73 12.23 6.68 16.13
N GLY A 74 11.61 5.72 15.43
CA GLY A 74 10.34 5.16 15.87
C GLY A 74 9.13 6.01 15.56
N VAL A 75 9.28 7.06 14.78
CA VAL A 75 8.20 7.99 14.44
C VAL A 75 8.11 8.16 12.94
N VAL A 76 6.89 8.26 12.43
CA VAL A 76 6.68 8.51 11.00
C VAL A 76 7.08 9.94 10.67
N VAL A 77 8.05 10.07 9.76
CA VAL A 77 8.48 11.40 9.31
C VAL A 77 7.93 11.74 7.93
N ASN A 78 7.50 10.73 7.19
CA ASN A 78 6.89 10.96 5.88
C ASN A 78 6.13 9.70 5.47
N TYR A 79 5.22 9.84 4.53
CA TYR A 79 4.54 8.69 3.96
C TYR A 79 4.01 9.04 2.58
N THR A 80 3.81 8.03 1.76
CA THR A 80 3.22 8.17 0.43
C THR A 80 2.18 7.08 0.27
N TYR A 81 0.98 7.47 -0.15
CA TYR A 81 -0.09 6.52 -0.39
C TYR A 81 -0.60 6.68 -1.81
N ASN A 82 -0.72 5.55 -2.49
CA ASN A 82 -1.26 5.51 -3.84
C ASN A 82 -2.29 4.41 -3.92
N GLU A 83 -3.39 4.67 -4.61
CA GLU A 83 -4.35 3.64 -4.93
C GLU A 83 -4.88 3.89 -6.34
N GLY A 84 -5.31 2.84 -6.98
CA GLY A 84 -5.85 2.98 -8.31
C GLY A 84 -6.33 1.65 -8.83
N PRO A 85 -7.00 1.68 -9.96
CA PRO A 85 -7.47 0.46 -10.59
C PRO A 85 -6.29 -0.35 -11.12
N ILE A 86 -6.45 -1.66 -11.08
CA ILE A 86 -5.50 -2.54 -11.74
C ILE A 86 -5.87 -2.52 -13.21
N ALA A 87 -5.00 -1.98 -14.03
CA ALA A 87 -5.23 -1.93 -15.47
C ALA A 87 -4.45 -3.07 -16.11
N MET A 88 -5.16 -4.14 -16.38
CA MET A 88 -4.59 -5.25 -17.13
C MET A 88 -4.93 -5.01 -18.59
N GLN A 89 -4.12 -4.26 -19.26
CA GLN A 89 -4.31 -4.04 -20.67
C GLN A 89 -3.43 -4.98 -21.45
N GLY A 90 -4.06 -5.74 -22.32
CA GLY A 90 -3.36 -6.66 -23.14
C GLY A 90 -2.48 -6.01 -24.20
N THR A 91 -2.73 -4.78 -24.49
CA THR A 91 -1.89 -4.06 -25.45
C THR A 91 -1.11 -3.01 -24.73
N GLY A 92 0.07 -3.33 -24.39
CA GLY A 92 0.94 -2.33 -23.82
C GLY A 92 1.49 -1.46 -24.92
N SER A 93 0.70 -0.73 -25.56
CA SER A 93 1.22 0.15 -26.61
C SER A 93 1.55 1.49 -25.99
N TRP A 94 2.70 1.87 -26.23
CA TRP A 94 3.23 3.16 -25.84
C TRP A 94 3.58 3.92 -27.06
#